data_10f31583e53eb464b4ec99c2d8e4deef
#
_entry.id   10f31583e53eb464b4ec99c2d8e4deef
#
_cell.length_a   1.000
_cell.length_b   1.000
_cell.length_c   1.000
_cell.angle_alpha   90.00
_cell.angle_beta   90.00
_cell.angle_gamma   90.00
#
_symmetry.space_group_name_H-M   'P 1'
#
loop_
_entity.id
_entity.type
_entity.pdbx_description
1 polymer ?
#
loop_
_entity_poly.entity_id
_entity_poly.type
_entity_poly.pdbx_seq_one_letter_code
_entity_poly.pdbx_strand_id
1 'polypeptide(L)'
;MKKFLKYVVPSVLAFALSGIYAIVDGFFVGNSVGDVGLSAINVVYPVVTLMQSAGTGIGMGGAVMWTVRRAEGQKEDGDEYVRTALRLLLLTSIVLTAVMLIFMDPVLSFLGAEGTIRPLGEEYLRIMVYGTTFQVFATGIVPLIRNNGGASFAMVTMIAGFGMNIVLDYLFVWVLQLGMAGAAWASILGQAVTMVGSFVYVWKEKLPVLGVCKEFGKKVCRIVQIGIAPFGLSLSPMISLLFMNRFCLSYGGETAVASYACIAYGLTIVYLLMQGVGDGSQPLMSLHYGEGKTKEVDRVRNMAYATAWVLALACMLILYMTRYDLGVIFGSSDVVTQMTGNAMPIFLAGLLFYAFSRITTSGFYATEQSLFSYICVYAEPVLLLILLLIVPRILRQDGVWLSMVLSQILTAGIACLLRQKEKKRIV
;
A
#
# COMPACT_ATOMS: atom_id res chain seq x y z
N MET A 1 -17.84 19.46 -2.31
CA MET A 1 -17.34 18.82 -3.52
C MET A 1 -15.96 19.35 -3.93
N LYS A 2 -15.76 20.63 -4.27
CA LYS A 2 -14.44 21.16 -4.74
C LYS A 2 -13.28 20.85 -3.80
N LYS A 3 -13.43 21.06 -2.47
CA LYS A 3 -12.39 20.77 -1.48
C LYS A 3 -12.06 19.27 -1.44
N PHE A 4 -13.05 18.38 -1.51
CA PHE A 4 -12.87 16.92 -1.55
C PHE A 4 -12.05 16.49 -2.77
N LEU A 5 -12.44 16.95 -3.97
CA LEU A 5 -11.72 16.62 -5.21
C LEU A 5 -10.26 17.11 -5.20
N LYS A 6 -9.98 18.28 -4.60
CA LYS A 6 -8.61 18.82 -4.45
C LYS A 6 -7.66 17.87 -3.68
N TYR A 7 -8.20 17.04 -2.79
CA TYR A 7 -7.41 16.07 -2.03
C TYR A 7 -7.42 14.69 -2.68
N VAL A 8 -8.59 14.24 -3.13
CA VAL A 8 -8.76 12.85 -3.60
C VAL A 8 -8.18 12.65 -4.99
N VAL A 9 -8.43 13.57 -5.94
CA VAL A 9 -7.94 13.41 -7.32
C VAL A 9 -6.42 13.30 -7.40
N PRO A 10 -5.62 14.20 -6.78
CA PRO A 10 -4.17 14.03 -6.79
C PRO A 10 -3.71 12.74 -6.13
N SER A 11 -4.36 12.30 -5.05
CA SER A 11 -4.01 11.04 -4.38
C SER A 11 -4.29 9.84 -5.27
N VAL A 12 -5.45 9.78 -5.90
CA VAL A 12 -5.82 8.69 -6.83
C VAL A 12 -4.85 8.64 -8.01
N LEU A 13 -4.50 9.78 -8.62
CA LEU A 13 -3.55 9.83 -9.73
C LEU A 13 -2.15 9.37 -9.31
N ALA A 14 -1.67 9.78 -8.12
CA ALA A 14 -0.37 9.34 -7.62
C ALA A 14 -0.31 7.81 -7.44
N PHE A 15 -1.35 7.22 -6.86
CA PHE A 15 -1.41 5.76 -6.68
C PHE A 15 -1.62 5.00 -7.98
N ALA A 16 -2.40 5.53 -8.93
CA ALA A 16 -2.54 4.94 -10.25
C ALA A 16 -1.19 4.86 -10.98
N LEU A 17 -0.42 5.96 -10.94
CA LEU A 17 0.90 6.02 -11.56
C LEU A 17 1.93 5.14 -10.84
N SER A 18 1.79 4.91 -9.52
CA SER A 18 2.64 3.94 -8.82
C SER A 18 2.42 2.50 -9.29
N GLY A 19 1.20 2.15 -9.70
CA GLY A 19 0.90 0.84 -10.30
C GLY A 19 1.57 0.68 -11.67
N ILE A 20 1.51 1.71 -12.50
CA ILE A 20 2.16 1.72 -13.82
C ILE A 20 3.68 1.61 -13.66
N TYR A 21 4.26 2.37 -12.73
CA TYR A 21 5.69 2.32 -12.42
C TYR A 21 6.13 0.89 -12.06
N ALA A 22 5.40 0.19 -11.20
CA ALA A 22 5.76 -1.17 -10.78
C ALA A 22 5.78 -2.17 -11.97
N ILE A 23 4.90 -1.99 -12.96
CA ILE A 23 4.90 -2.79 -14.18
C ILE A 23 6.13 -2.48 -15.04
N VAL A 24 6.49 -1.20 -15.18
CA VAL A 24 7.64 -0.75 -15.98
C VAL A 24 8.97 -1.22 -15.36
N ASP A 25 9.11 -1.15 -14.04
CA ASP A 25 10.28 -1.66 -13.31
C ASP A 25 10.46 -3.17 -13.56
N GLY A 26 9.37 -3.95 -13.41
CA GLY A 26 9.40 -5.37 -13.74
C GLY A 26 9.74 -5.68 -15.21
N PHE A 27 9.30 -4.83 -16.14
CA PHE A 27 9.64 -4.97 -17.56
C PHE A 27 11.14 -4.79 -17.81
N PHE A 28 11.80 -3.81 -17.21
CA PHE A 28 13.24 -3.60 -17.38
C PHE A 28 14.05 -4.76 -16.81
N VAL A 29 13.71 -5.21 -15.59
CA VAL A 29 14.41 -6.33 -14.96
C VAL A 29 14.19 -7.65 -15.72
N GLY A 30 12.95 -7.93 -16.12
CA GLY A 30 12.63 -9.16 -16.87
C GLY A 30 13.35 -9.26 -18.20
N ASN A 31 13.49 -8.16 -18.94
CA ASN A 31 14.16 -8.15 -20.24
C ASN A 31 15.69 -8.06 -20.16
N SER A 32 16.25 -7.63 -19.02
CA SER A 32 17.71 -7.48 -18.86
C SER A 32 18.33 -8.62 -18.08
N VAL A 33 17.73 -9.02 -16.96
CA VAL A 33 18.26 -10.07 -16.06
C VAL A 33 17.53 -11.42 -16.28
N GLY A 34 16.36 -11.37 -16.92
CA GLY A 34 15.55 -12.54 -17.22
C GLY A 34 14.72 -13.05 -16.02
N ASP A 35 14.16 -14.27 -16.16
CA ASP A 35 13.24 -14.85 -15.20
C ASP A 35 13.84 -15.04 -13.81
N VAL A 36 15.14 -15.32 -13.73
CA VAL A 36 15.84 -15.48 -12.44
C VAL A 36 15.90 -14.16 -11.69
N GLY A 37 16.11 -13.02 -12.38
CA GLY A 37 16.09 -11.69 -11.80
C GLY A 37 14.72 -11.32 -11.28
N LEU A 38 13.65 -11.55 -12.06
CA LEU A 38 12.26 -11.33 -11.61
C LEU A 38 11.93 -12.20 -10.38
N SER A 39 12.35 -13.45 -10.38
CA SER A 39 12.15 -14.35 -9.25
C SER A 39 12.90 -13.86 -8.01
N ALA A 40 14.10 -13.33 -8.16
CA ALA A 40 14.89 -12.77 -7.07
C ALA A 40 14.21 -11.56 -6.45
N ILE A 41 13.70 -10.62 -7.26
CA ILE A 41 12.92 -9.45 -6.75
C ILE A 41 11.69 -9.94 -5.99
N ASN A 42 10.91 -10.86 -6.57
CA ASN A 42 9.68 -11.34 -5.92
C ASN A 42 9.95 -11.98 -4.56
N VAL A 43 11.04 -12.72 -4.41
CA VAL A 43 11.43 -13.33 -3.13
C VAL A 43 11.79 -12.28 -2.08
N VAL A 44 12.48 -11.19 -2.43
CA VAL A 44 12.90 -10.15 -1.47
C VAL A 44 11.88 -9.01 -1.31
N TYR A 45 10.87 -8.94 -2.17
CA TYR A 45 9.84 -7.89 -2.16
C TYR A 45 9.10 -7.74 -0.82
N PRO A 46 8.85 -8.80 -0.02
CA PRO A 46 8.29 -8.66 1.32
C PRO A 46 9.06 -7.71 2.24
N VAL A 47 10.39 -7.73 2.18
CA VAL A 47 11.24 -6.84 2.98
C VAL A 47 11.08 -5.39 2.55
N VAL A 48 11.07 -5.15 1.24
CA VAL A 48 10.84 -3.82 0.66
C VAL A 48 9.48 -3.28 1.08
N THR A 49 8.44 -4.11 0.98
CA THR A 49 7.08 -3.75 1.41
C THR A 49 7.00 -3.46 2.92
N LEU A 50 7.74 -4.19 3.75
CA LEU A 50 7.81 -3.93 5.19
C LEU A 50 8.40 -2.53 5.48
N MET A 51 9.48 -2.15 4.80
CA MET A 51 10.10 -0.82 4.94
C MET A 51 9.13 0.29 4.54
N GLN A 52 8.44 0.15 3.40
CA GLN A 52 7.41 1.10 2.93
C GLN A 52 6.24 1.21 3.90
N SER A 53 5.76 0.06 4.39
CA SER A 53 4.65 -0.01 5.33
C SER A 53 4.99 0.68 6.66
N ALA A 54 6.22 0.52 7.15
CA ALA A 54 6.67 1.19 8.37
C ALA A 54 6.66 2.72 8.20
N GLY A 55 7.19 3.23 7.08
CA GLY A 55 7.12 4.65 6.74
C GLY A 55 5.67 5.15 6.66
N THR A 56 4.83 4.46 5.91
CA THR A 56 3.40 4.82 5.74
C THR A 56 2.67 4.83 7.09
N GLY A 57 2.87 3.81 7.92
CA GLY A 57 2.22 3.71 9.23
C GLY A 57 2.59 4.88 10.16
N ILE A 58 3.88 5.14 10.31
CA ILE A 58 4.38 6.23 11.17
C ILE A 58 3.93 7.60 10.62
N GLY A 59 4.10 7.81 9.33
CA GLY A 59 3.72 9.06 8.68
C GLY A 59 2.24 9.36 8.78
N MET A 60 1.39 8.35 8.52
CA MET A 60 -0.07 8.50 8.63
C MET A 60 -0.51 8.70 10.08
N GLY A 61 0.06 7.94 11.04
CA GLY A 61 -0.24 8.10 12.46
C GLY A 61 0.09 9.52 12.95
N GLY A 62 1.26 10.04 12.58
CA GLY A 62 1.67 11.40 12.88
C GLY A 62 0.78 12.46 12.22
N ALA A 63 0.42 12.25 10.94
CA ALA A 63 -0.39 13.18 10.16
C ALA A 63 -1.84 13.29 10.68
N VAL A 64 -2.46 12.17 11.07
CA VAL A 64 -3.79 12.14 11.70
C VAL A 64 -3.77 12.93 12.98
N MET A 65 -2.85 12.62 13.90
CA MET A 65 -2.76 13.28 15.20
C MET A 65 -2.48 14.79 15.05
N TRP A 66 -1.58 15.15 14.15
CA TRP A 66 -1.31 16.54 13.84
C TRP A 66 -2.56 17.30 13.40
N THR A 67 -3.30 16.72 12.46
CA THR A 67 -4.52 17.35 11.92
C THR A 67 -5.60 17.47 12.97
N VAL A 68 -5.86 16.41 13.75
CA VAL A 68 -6.89 16.39 14.79
C VAL A 68 -6.55 17.40 15.88
N ARG A 69 -5.31 17.40 16.44
CA ARG A 69 -4.93 18.34 17.52
C ARG A 69 -4.98 19.79 17.07
N ARG A 70 -4.55 20.08 15.85
CA ARG A 70 -4.66 21.46 15.31
C ARG A 70 -6.12 21.90 15.12
N ALA A 71 -6.99 20.99 14.68
CA ALA A 71 -8.41 21.25 14.52
C ALA A 71 -9.14 21.46 15.88
N GLU A 72 -8.67 20.81 16.95
CA GLU A 72 -9.08 21.03 18.33
C GLU A 72 -8.56 22.37 18.93
N GLY A 73 -7.74 23.13 18.17
CA GLY A 73 -7.12 24.37 18.66
C GLY A 73 -5.78 24.15 19.41
N GLN A 74 -5.31 22.91 19.55
CA GLN A 74 -4.08 22.55 20.26
C GLN A 74 -2.88 22.54 19.30
N LYS A 75 -2.53 23.70 18.73
CA LYS A 75 -1.53 23.81 17.67
C LYS A 75 -0.17 23.27 18.07
N GLU A 76 0.35 23.65 19.25
CA GLU A 76 1.68 23.23 19.70
C GLU A 76 1.74 21.71 19.95
N ASP A 77 0.70 21.13 20.55
CA ASP A 77 0.61 19.68 20.73
C ASP A 77 0.58 18.94 19.38
N GLY A 78 -0.18 19.46 18.42
CA GLY A 78 -0.17 18.94 17.05
C GLY A 78 1.22 19.00 16.40
N ASP A 79 1.90 20.14 16.51
CA ASP A 79 3.23 20.36 15.94
C ASP A 79 4.28 19.42 16.56
N GLU A 80 4.13 19.05 17.82
CA GLU A 80 4.97 18.02 18.47
C GLU A 80 4.77 16.62 17.86
N TYR A 81 3.57 16.27 17.36
CA TYR A 81 3.36 15.01 16.65
C TYR A 81 4.13 14.94 15.33
N VAL A 82 4.27 16.06 14.60
CA VAL A 82 5.12 16.12 13.39
C VAL A 82 6.57 15.86 13.75
N ARG A 83 7.10 16.57 14.78
CA ARG A 83 8.48 16.38 15.27
C ARG A 83 8.72 14.93 15.70
N THR A 84 7.77 14.35 16.43
CA THR A 84 7.85 12.97 16.92
C THR A 84 7.83 11.99 15.75
N ALA A 85 6.93 12.18 14.77
CA ALA A 85 6.85 11.31 13.60
C ALA A 85 8.15 11.32 12.78
N LEU A 86 8.72 12.50 12.51
CA LEU A 86 9.99 12.61 11.78
C LEU A 86 11.16 11.92 12.51
N ARG A 87 11.24 12.08 13.84
CA ARG A 87 12.26 11.37 14.64
C ARG A 87 12.03 9.86 14.65
N LEU A 88 10.77 9.45 14.75
CA LEU A 88 10.42 8.03 14.72
C LEU A 88 10.72 7.40 13.35
N LEU A 89 10.48 8.12 12.24
CA LEU A 89 10.88 7.67 10.90
C LEU A 89 12.40 7.48 10.82
N LEU A 90 13.19 8.41 11.36
CA LEU A 90 14.65 8.30 11.39
C LEU A 90 15.09 7.10 12.24
N LEU A 91 14.59 6.97 13.46
CA LEU A 91 14.93 5.86 14.35
C LEU A 91 14.54 4.51 13.71
N THR A 92 13.34 4.42 13.15
CA THR A 92 12.86 3.20 12.49
C THR A 92 13.72 2.86 11.28
N SER A 93 14.12 3.84 10.45
CA SER A 93 14.99 3.57 9.31
C SER A 93 16.36 3.03 9.72
N ILE A 94 16.96 3.60 10.78
CA ILE A 94 18.25 3.13 11.34
C ILE A 94 18.10 1.70 11.88
N VAL A 95 17.05 1.45 12.68
CA VAL A 95 16.80 0.13 13.26
C VAL A 95 16.54 -0.91 12.17
N LEU A 96 15.69 -0.61 11.19
CA LEU A 96 15.42 -1.53 10.08
C LEU A 96 16.67 -1.82 9.26
N THR A 97 17.49 -0.79 8.96
CA THR A 97 18.77 -0.98 8.28
C THR A 97 19.69 -1.91 9.08
N ALA A 98 19.88 -1.65 10.38
CA ALA A 98 20.75 -2.46 11.23
C ALA A 98 20.24 -3.91 11.34
N VAL A 99 18.94 -4.10 11.60
CA VAL A 99 18.34 -5.44 11.70
C VAL A 99 18.48 -6.20 10.38
N MET A 100 18.18 -5.56 9.24
CA MET A 100 18.29 -6.22 7.94
C MET A 100 19.73 -6.56 7.55
N LEU A 101 20.72 -5.72 7.90
CA LEU A 101 22.14 -6.04 7.64
C LEU A 101 22.62 -7.20 8.51
N ILE A 102 22.18 -7.28 9.78
CA ILE A 102 22.57 -8.36 10.69
C ILE A 102 21.91 -9.69 10.33
N PHE A 103 20.62 -9.64 9.96
CA PHE A 103 19.79 -10.83 9.71
C PHE A 103 19.53 -11.09 8.23
N MET A 104 20.32 -10.54 7.31
CA MET A 104 20.11 -10.67 5.87
C MET A 104 20.07 -12.13 5.43
N ASP A 105 21.06 -12.93 5.81
CA ASP A 105 21.15 -14.34 5.46
C ASP A 105 19.99 -15.19 6.00
N PRO A 106 19.63 -15.11 7.29
CA PRO A 106 18.44 -15.76 7.83
C PRO A 106 17.15 -15.34 7.11
N VAL A 107 17.00 -14.03 6.80
CA VAL A 107 15.81 -13.50 6.11
C VAL A 107 15.72 -14.06 4.68
N LEU A 108 16.80 -14.04 3.91
CA LEU A 108 16.84 -14.61 2.56
C LEU A 108 16.50 -16.11 2.57
N SER A 109 17.05 -16.87 3.51
CA SER A 109 16.75 -18.30 3.66
C SER A 109 15.28 -18.54 4.05
N PHE A 110 14.74 -17.73 4.97
CA PHE A 110 13.32 -17.80 5.37
C PHE A 110 12.37 -17.49 4.19
N LEU A 111 12.76 -16.55 3.33
CA LEU A 111 11.98 -16.17 2.15
C LEU A 111 12.13 -17.18 0.99
N GLY A 112 12.99 -18.19 1.13
CA GLY A 112 13.19 -19.23 0.11
C GLY A 112 14.14 -18.81 -1.02
N ALA A 113 15.04 -17.86 -0.77
CA ALA A 113 16.09 -17.51 -1.72
C ALA A 113 17.16 -18.63 -1.76
N GLU A 114 17.11 -19.49 -2.77
CA GLU A 114 18.02 -20.62 -2.94
C GLU A 114 18.66 -20.64 -4.35
N GLY A 115 19.71 -21.42 -4.53
CA GLY A 115 20.37 -21.62 -5.81
C GLY A 115 20.80 -20.32 -6.49
N THR A 116 20.45 -20.15 -7.76
CA THR A 116 20.79 -18.99 -8.60
C THR A 116 20.05 -17.71 -8.21
N ILE A 117 18.92 -17.83 -7.50
CA ILE A 117 18.12 -16.69 -7.03
C ILE A 117 18.81 -15.97 -5.87
N ARG A 118 19.52 -16.73 -5.00
CA ARG A 118 20.11 -16.17 -3.77
C ARG A 118 21.11 -15.04 -4.00
N PRO A 119 22.14 -15.16 -4.85
CA PRO A 119 23.10 -14.07 -5.05
C PRO A 119 22.45 -12.82 -5.65
N LEU A 120 21.51 -12.98 -6.59
CA LEU A 120 20.79 -11.86 -7.19
C LEU A 120 19.85 -11.16 -6.18
N GLY A 121 19.14 -11.95 -5.37
CA GLY A 121 18.30 -11.43 -4.30
C GLY A 121 19.09 -10.73 -3.21
N GLU A 122 20.27 -11.27 -2.83
CA GLU A 122 21.16 -10.64 -1.86
C GLU A 122 21.73 -9.32 -2.37
N GLU A 123 22.19 -9.27 -3.62
CA GLU A 123 22.70 -8.05 -4.26
C GLU A 123 21.63 -6.93 -4.26
N TYR A 124 20.44 -7.27 -4.74
CA TYR A 124 19.31 -6.33 -4.75
C TYR A 124 18.93 -5.87 -3.35
N LEU A 125 18.71 -6.81 -2.41
CA LEU A 125 18.27 -6.50 -1.07
C LEU A 125 19.30 -5.67 -0.30
N ARG A 126 20.57 -5.95 -0.44
CA ARG A 126 21.66 -5.21 0.21
C ARG A 126 21.64 -3.73 -0.16
N ILE A 127 21.46 -3.42 -1.45
CA ILE A 127 21.34 -2.05 -1.93
C ILE A 127 20.05 -1.40 -1.40
N MET A 128 18.91 -2.11 -1.47
CA MET A 128 17.63 -1.62 -0.93
C MET A 128 17.71 -1.32 0.57
N VAL A 129 18.44 -2.12 1.34
CA VAL A 129 18.66 -1.91 2.77
C VAL A 129 19.47 -0.64 3.05
N TYR A 130 20.50 -0.34 2.25
CA TYR A 130 21.20 0.97 2.34
C TYR A 130 20.27 2.14 2.00
N GLY A 131 19.29 1.93 1.13
CA GLY A 131 18.28 2.91 0.77
C GLY A 131 17.08 3.01 1.73
N THR A 132 17.05 2.23 2.84
CA THR A 132 15.90 2.18 3.76
C THR A 132 15.46 3.56 4.23
N THR A 133 16.41 4.45 4.54
CA THR A 133 16.09 5.82 4.99
C THR A 133 15.31 6.58 3.92
N PHE A 134 15.74 6.53 2.66
CA PHE A 134 15.03 7.19 1.57
C PHE A 134 13.60 6.64 1.44
N GLN A 135 13.44 5.33 1.52
CA GLN A 135 12.16 4.64 1.37
C GLN A 135 11.19 4.93 2.51
N VAL A 136 11.66 4.87 3.76
CA VAL A 136 10.85 5.15 4.95
C VAL A 136 10.42 6.62 4.99
N PHE A 137 11.32 7.56 4.65
CA PHE A 137 10.98 8.98 4.60
C PHE A 137 10.10 9.35 3.40
N ALA A 138 10.33 8.78 2.22
CA ALA A 138 9.50 9.03 1.04
C ALA A 138 8.03 8.65 1.28
N THR A 139 7.79 7.49 1.92
CA THR A 139 6.43 7.05 2.23
C THR A 139 5.85 7.72 3.47
N GLY A 140 6.70 8.09 4.45
CA GLY A 140 6.27 8.66 5.74
C GLY A 140 5.96 10.16 5.71
N ILE A 141 6.65 10.98 4.89
CA ILE A 141 6.39 12.42 4.83
C ILE A 141 5.17 12.75 3.96
N VAL A 142 4.90 11.97 2.94
CA VAL A 142 3.77 12.20 2.01
C VAL A 142 2.42 12.36 2.73
N PRO A 143 2.04 11.54 3.73
CA PRO A 143 0.84 11.78 4.52
C PRO A 143 0.83 13.13 5.25
N LEU A 144 1.96 13.59 5.79
CA LEU A 144 2.08 14.90 6.43
C LEU A 144 1.82 16.03 5.43
N ILE A 145 2.38 15.94 4.24
CA ILE A 145 2.14 16.92 3.16
C ILE A 145 0.66 16.99 2.79
N ARG A 146 0.02 15.82 2.60
CA ARG A 146 -1.44 15.75 2.30
C ARG A 146 -2.27 16.39 3.39
N ASN A 147 -1.97 16.11 4.66
CA ASN A 147 -2.68 16.64 5.81
C ASN A 147 -2.47 18.15 6.00
N ASN A 148 -1.38 18.71 5.50
CA ASN A 148 -1.15 20.16 5.44
C ASN A 148 -1.83 20.85 4.23
N GLY A 149 -2.63 20.12 3.45
CA GLY A 149 -3.31 20.68 2.28
C GLY A 149 -2.54 20.59 0.98
N GLY A 150 -1.32 20.02 0.98
CA GLY A 150 -0.41 19.89 -0.15
C GLY A 150 -0.63 18.63 -1.00
N ALA A 151 -1.85 18.12 -1.14
CA ALA A 151 -2.12 16.87 -1.87
C ALA A 151 -1.58 16.88 -3.32
N SER A 152 -1.71 18.02 -4.04
CA SER A 152 -1.15 18.15 -5.39
C SER A 152 0.39 18.16 -5.38
N PHE A 153 1.01 18.77 -4.37
CA PHE A 153 2.45 18.75 -4.22
C PHE A 153 2.97 17.34 -3.92
N ALA A 154 2.30 16.61 -3.01
CA ALA A 154 2.59 15.22 -2.73
C ALA A 154 2.51 14.35 -3.99
N MET A 155 1.47 14.54 -4.81
CA MET A 155 1.35 13.86 -6.12
C MET A 155 2.55 14.16 -7.03
N VAL A 156 2.89 15.42 -7.24
CA VAL A 156 4.01 15.81 -8.13
C VAL A 156 5.32 15.21 -7.64
N THR A 157 5.56 15.23 -6.33
CA THR A 157 6.78 14.67 -5.72
C THR A 157 6.86 13.15 -5.92
N MET A 158 5.75 12.43 -5.76
CA MET A 158 5.69 10.99 -6.02
C MET A 158 5.92 10.69 -7.52
N ILE A 159 5.27 11.44 -8.42
CA ILE A 159 5.45 11.29 -9.87
C ILE A 159 6.90 11.57 -10.27
N ALA A 160 7.54 12.59 -9.71
CA ALA A 160 8.94 12.88 -9.97
C ALA A 160 9.87 11.73 -9.55
N GLY A 161 9.58 11.10 -8.39
CA GLY A 161 10.31 9.92 -7.92
C GLY A 161 10.13 8.71 -8.84
N PHE A 162 8.89 8.41 -9.24
CA PHE A 162 8.61 7.31 -10.18
C PHE A 162 9.21 7.58 -11.57
N GLY A 163 9.11 8.80 -12.07
CA GLY A 163 9.72 9.19 -13.34
C GLY A 163 11.25 9.07 -13.33
N MET A 164 11.88 9.50 -12.23
CA MET A 164 13.33 9.33 -12.05
C MET A 164 13.72 7.87 -12.02
N ASN A 165 12.97 7.02 -11.30
CA ASN A 165 13.23 5.59 -11.27
C ASN A 165 13.17 4.99 -12.70
N ILE A 166 12.10 5.25 -13.47
CA ILE A 166 11.97 4.74 -14.85
C ILE A 166 13.15 5.17 -15.72
N VAL A 167 13.58 6.44 -15.63
CA VAL A 167 14.75 6.94 -16.38
C VAL A 167 16.03 6.24 -15.95
N LEU A 168 16.21 6.02 -14.66
CA LEU A 168 17.39 5.34 -14.13
C LEU A 168 17.36 3.82 -14.41
N ASP A 169 16.21 3.16 -14.44
CA ASP A 169 16.08 1.77 -14.88
C ASP A 169 16.51 1.63 -16.32
N TYR A 170 16.03 2.51 -17.20
CA TYR A 170 16.51 2.55 -18.59
C TYR A 170 18.02 2.73 -18.65
N LEU A 171 18.59 3.66 -17.90
CA LEU A 171 20.03 3.95 -17.93
C LEU A 171 20.85 2.83 -17.29
N PHE A 172 20.52 2.38 -16.07
CA PHE A 172 21.34 1.46 -15.30
C PHE A 172 21.14 0.00 -15.72
N VAL A 173 19.89 -0.39 -15.99
CA VAL A 173 19.57 -1.77 -16.33
C VAL A 173 19.73 -2.04 -17.81
N TRP A 174 19.25 -1.13 -18.67
CA TRP A 174 19.26 -1.35 -20.12
C TRP A 174 20.54 -0.88 -20.81
N VAL A 175 20.97 0.37 -20.54
CA VAL A 175 22.15 0.95 -21.23
C VAL A 175 23.47 0.49 -20.59
N LEU A 176 23.61 0.63 -19.27
CA LEU A 176 24.82 0.29 -18.52
C LEU A 176 24.91 -1.19 -18.15
N GLN A 177 23.81 -1.93 -18.28
CA GLN A 177 23.72 -3.37 -18.01
C GLN A 177 24.21 -3.78 -16.60
N LEU A 178 23.90 -2.94 -15.60
CA LEU A 178 24.28 -3.19 -14.20
C LEU A 178 23.41 -4.28 -13.52
N GLY A 179 22.51 -4.93 -14.25
CA GLY A 179 21.70 -6.04 -13.74
C GLY A 179 20.85 -5.68 -12.51
N MET A 180 20.86 -6.54 -11.49
CA MET A 180 20.09 -6.37 -10.27
C MET A 180 20.51 -5.15 -9.46
N ALA A 181 21.81 -4.86 -9.41
CA ALA A 181 22.31 -3.66 -8.76
C ALA A 181 21.73 -2.38 -9.40
N GLY A 182 21.66 -2.35 -10.74
CA GLY A 182 21.09 -1.24 -11.49
C GLY A 182 19.63 -0.94 -11.09
N ALA A 183 18.79 -1.96 -11.06
CA ALA A 183 17.39 -1.85 -10.65
C ALA A 183 17.24 -1.37 -9.18
N ALA A 184 18.05 -1.91 -8.28
CA ALA A 184 18.04 -1.50 -6.88
C ALA A 184 18.45 -0.03 -6.71
N TRP A 185 19.53 0.42 -7.39
CA TRP A 185 19.97 1.80 -7.37
C TRP A 185 18.93 2.75 -7.98
N ALA A 186 18.30 2.39 -9.08
CA ALA A 186 17.22 3.18 -9.68
C ALA A 186 16.06 3.36 -8.71
N SER A 187 15.66 2.28 -8.03
CA SER A 187 14.57 2.30 -7.04
C SER A 187 14.89 3.23 -5.85
N ILE A 188 16.06 3.10 -5.22
CA ILE A 188 16.38 3.93 -4.06
C ILE A 188 16.62 5.40 -4.43
N LEU A 189 17.17 5.69 -5.61
CA LEU A 189 17.34 7.08 -6.09
C LEU A 189 15.98 7.71 -6.45
N GLY A 190 15.04 6.97 -7.01
CA GLY A 190 13.65 7.41 -7.16
C GLY A 190 12.99 7.77 -5.83
N GLN A 191 13.18 6.93 -4.79
CA GLN A 191 12.72 7.24 -3.44
C GLN A 191 13.45 8.45 -2.82
N ALA A 192 14.75 8.61 -3.09
CA ALA A 192 15.51 9.78 -2.66
C ALA A 192 14.95 11.08 -3.27
N VAL A 193 14.58 11.08 -4.54
CA VAL A 193 13.91 12.23 -5.19
C VAL A 193 12.58 12.56 -4.51
N THR A 194 11.76 11.53 -4.20
CA THR A 194 10.51 11.71 -3.45
C THR A 194 10.77 12.27 -2.05
N MET A 195 11.77 11.78 -1.35
CA MET A 195 12.16 12.28 -0.02
C MET A 195 12.64 13.74 -0.11
N VAL A 196 13.56 14.07 -1.01
CA VAL A 196 14.08 15.44 -1.20
C VAL A 196 12.95 16.41 -1.55
N GLY A 197 12.09 16.05 -2.51
CA GLY A 197 10.91 16.86 -2.85
C GLY A 197 9.98 17.07 -1.66
N SER A 198 9.79 16.04 -0.83
CA SER A 198 9.00 16.14 0.40
C SER A 198 9.64 17.09 1.42
N PHE A 199 10.96 17.06 1.60
CA PHE A 199 11.67 18.01 2.47
C PHE A 199 11.66 19.45 1.92
N VAL A 200 11.67 19.64 0.60
CA VAL A 200 11.46 20.98 -0.01
C VAL A 200 10.12 21.56 0.39
N TYR A 201 9.05 20.73 0.39
CA TYR A 201 7.74 21.16 0.90
C TYR A 201 7.78 21.53 2.38
N VAL A 202 8.37 20.65 3.19
CA VAL A 202 8.52 20.85 4.65
C VAL A 202 9.22 22.18 4.94
N TRP A 203 10.27 22.49 4.21
CA TRP A 203 11.02 23.74 4.36
C TRP A 203 10.23 24.96 3.86
N LYS A 204 9.59 24.87 2.69
CA LYS A 204 8.80 25.94 2.08
C LYS A 204 7.59 26.32 2.94
N GLU A 205 6.85 25.34 3.44
CA GLU A 205 5.67 25.54 4.28
C GLU A 205 6.02 25.72 5.77
N LYS A 206 7.31 25.76 6.10
CA LYS A 206 7.84 25.93 7.48
C LYS A 206 7.18 24.97 8.47
N LEU A 207 7.07 23.69 8.09
CA LEU A 207 6.53 22.69 9.01
C LEU A 207 7.43 22.57 10.25
N PRO A 208 6.88 22.25 11.41
CA PRO A 208 7.60 22.23 12.69
C PRO A 208 8.52 21.00 12.80
N VAL A 209 9.70 21.06 12.21
CA VAL A 209 10.70 19.97 12.22
C VAL A 209 11.54 20.01 13.50
N LEU A 210 11.92 21.23 13.92
CA LEU A 210 12.79 21.46 15.06
C LEU A 210 12.01 21.83 16.32
N GLY A 211 12.56 21.50 17.48
CA GLY A 211 12.00 21.84 18.78
C GLY A 211 11.95 20.67 19.76
N VAL A 212 11.53 20.94 20.96
CA VAL A 212 11.40 19.93 22.03
C VAL A 212 10.12 19.12 21.79
N CYS A 213 10.18 17.84 22.04
CA CYS A 213 9.02 16.96 22.10
C CYS A 213 8.77 16.60 23.56
N LYS A 214 7.76 17.24 24.15
CA LYS A 214 7.29 16.86 25.48
C LYS A 214 6.63 15.48 25.38
N GLU A 215 6.79 14.67 26.41
CA GLU A 215 6.16 13.33 26.47
C GLU A 215 6.37 12.45 25.22
N PHE A 216 7.59 12.47 24.67
CA PHE A 216 7.96 11.75 23.43
C PHE A 216 7.41 10.33 23.38
N GLY A 217 7.60 9.53 24.45
CA GLY A 217 7.13 8.15 24.52
C GLY A 217 5.62 7.99 24.37
N LYS A 218 4.82 8.87 24.99
CA LYS A 218 3.36 8.85 24.86
C LYS A 218 2.92 9.17 23.42
N LYS A 219 3.58 10.16 22.79
CA LYS A 219 3.28 10.52 21.40
C LYS A 219 3.68 9.42 20.43
N VAL A 220 4.81 8.76 20.66
CA VAL A 220 5.21 7.57 19.89
C VAL A 220 4.16 6.47 19.99
N CYS A 221 3.71 6.13 21.23
CA CYS A 221 2.63 5.15 21.41
C CYS A 221 1.37 5.53 20.63
N ARG A 222 0.97 6.80 20.64
CA ARG A 222 -0.22 7.25 19.95
C ARG A 222 -0.07 7.21 18.42
N ILE A 223 1.10 7.63 17.89
CA ILE A 223 1.44 7.52 16.46
C ILE A 223 1.38 6.06 16.02
N VAL A 224 2.02 5.16 16.76
CA VAL A 224 2.02 3.72 16.45
C VAL A 224 0.62 3.14 16.55
N GLN A 225 -0.14 3.49 17.57
CA GLN A 225 -1.53 3.04 17.75
C GLN A 225 -2.41 3.39 16.54
N ILE A 226 -2.30 4.57 15.95
CA ILE A 226 -3.04 4.93 14.75
C ILE A 226 -2.39 4.30 13.52
N GLY A 227 -1.05 4.28 13.47
CA GLY A 227 -0.24 3.84 12.35
C GLY A 227 -0.30 2.34 12.05
N ILE A 228 -0.66 1.48 13.02
CA ILE A 228 -0.80 0.02 12.81
C ILE A 228 -1.81 -0.30 11.70
N ALA A 229 -2.88 0.48 11.57
CA ALA A 229 -3.87 0.24 10.52
C ALA A 229 -3.33 0.59 9.11
N PRO A 230 -2.80 1.80 8.83
CA PRO A 230 -2.16 2.11 7.54
C PRO A 230 -0.97 1.20 7.23
N PHE A 231 -0.17 0.81 8.24
CA PHE A 231 0.88 -0.19 8.10
C PHE A 231 0.32 -1.52 7.58
N GLY A 232 -0.71 -2.05 8.25
CA GLY A 232 -1.36 -3.30 7.87
C GLY A 232 -2.03 -3.24 6.50
N LEU A 233 -2.65 -2.12 6.15
CA LEU A 233 -3.24 -1.91 4.82
C LEU A 233 -2.21 -1.96 3.69
N SER A 234 -0.98 -1.55 3.95
CA SER A 234 0.12 -1.63 2.98
C SER A 234 0.72 -3.04 2.91
N LEU A 235 0.71 -3.79 4.01
CA LEU A 235 1.31 -5.13 4.11
C LEU A 235 0.32 -6.26 3.76
N SER A 236 -0.97 -6.10 4.09
CA SER A 236 -2.01 -7.12 3.95
C SER A 236 -2.15 -7.70 2.53
N PRO A 237 -2.10 -6.91 1.43
CA PRO A 237 -2.18 -7.45 0.08
C PRO A 237 -1.08 -8.47 -0.23
N MET A 238 0.13 -8.23 0.32
CA MET A 238 1.26 -9.15 0.15
C MET A 238 1.02 -10.48 0.89
N ILE A 239 0.49 -10.42 2.10
CA ILE A 239 0.15 -11.63 2.86
C ILE A 239 -0.93 -12.44 2.11
N SER A 240 -1.94 -11.76 1.57
CA SER A 240 -2.99 -12.40 0.78
C SER A 240 -2.43 -13.04 -0.50
N LEU A 241 -1.49 -12.38 -1.18
CA LEU A 241 -0.82 -12.91 -2.37
C LEU A 241 -0.05 -14.20 -2.05
N LEU A 242 0.70 -14.24 -0.95
CA LEU A 242 1.43 -15.44 -0.52
C LEU A 242 0.50 -16.61 -0.23
N PHE A 243 -0.61 -16.38 0.48
CA PHE A 243 -1.60 -17.42 0.75
C PHE A 243 -2.23 -17.93 -0.55
N MET A 244 -2.68 -17.03 -1.41
CA MET A 244 -3.31 -17.40 -2.67
C MET A 244 -2.35 -18.22 -3.56
N ASN A 245 -1.10 -17.79 -3.73
CA ASN A 245 -0.11 -18.53 -4.50
C ASN A 245 0.11 -19.95 -3.98
N ARG A 246 0.22 -20.11 -2.64
CA ARG A 246 0.42 -21.42 -2.01
C ARG A 246 -0.75 -22.36 -2.28
N PHE A 247 -1.96 -21.87 -2.15
CA PHE A 247 -3.16 -22.69 -2.36
C PHE A 247 -3.47 -22.91 -3.86
N CYS A 248 -3.20 -21.94 -4.73
CA CYS A 248 -3.27 -22.13 -6.18
C CYS A 248 -2.33 -23.26 -6.62
N LEU A 249 -1.09 -23.27 -6.13
CA LEU A 249 -0.13 -24.33 -6.43
C LEU A 249 -0.65 -25.71 -5.97
N SER A 250 -1.22 -25.77 -4.77
CA SER A 250 -1.67 -27.04 -4.16
C SER A 250 -2.90 -27.64 -4.86
N TYR A 251 -3.81 -26.82 -5.39
CA TYR A 251 -5.10 -27.28 -5.93
C TYR A 251 -5.21 -27.20 -7.45
N GLY A 252 -4.46 -26.31 -8.11
CA GLY A 252 -4.52 -26.08 -9.56
C GLY A 252 -3.16 -26.10 -10.26
N GLY A 253 -2.07 -26.36 -9.51
CA GLY A 253 -0.71 -26.44 -10.06
C GLY A 253 -0.18 -25.11 -10.56
N GLU A 254 0.88 -25.17 -11.36
CA GLU A 254 1.59 -24.00 -11.90
C GLU A 254 0.69 -23.13 -12.79
N THR A 255 -0.21 -23.75 -13.54
CA THR A 255 -1.19 -23.04 -14.39
C THR A 255 -2.08 -22.12 -13.58
N ALA A 256 -2.57 -22.55 -12.41
CA ALA A 256 -3.39 -21.73 -11.53
C ALA A 256 -2.58 -20.60 -10.87
N VAL A 257 -1.32 -20.83 -10.53
CA VAL A 257 -0.44 -19.76 -10.02
C VAL A 257 -0.20 -18.70 -11.08
N ALA A 258 0.10 -19.09 -12.31
CA ALA A 258 0.30 -18.18 -13.44
C ALA A 258 -0.99 -17.38 -13.76
N SER A 259 -2.16 -18.04 -13.76
CA SER A 259 -3.45 -17.40 -13.94
C SER A 259 -3.74 -16.38 -12.82
N TYR A 260 -3.50 -16.75 -11.57
CA TYR A 260 -3.68 -15.83 -10.45
C TYR A 260 -2.73 -14.63 -10.52
N ALA A 261 -1.49 -14.82 -10.97
CA ALA A 261 -0.56 -13.71 -11.16
C ALA A 261 -1.12 -12.67 -12.16
N CYS A 262 -1.65 -13.10 -13.30
CA CYS A 262 -2.30 -12.21 -14.28
C CYS A 262 -3.49 -11.45 -13.65
N ILE A 263 -4.33 -12.16 -12.90
CA ILE A 263 -5.47 -11.57 -12.18
C ILE A 263 -4.99 -10.55 -11.13
N ALA A 264 -3.98 -10.92 -10.34
CA ALA A 264 -3.44 -10.08 -9.27
C ALA A 264 -2.86 -8.77 -9.79
N TYR A 265 -2.17 -8.78 -10.93
CA TYR A 265 -1.69 -7.54 -11.58
C TYR A 265 -2.85 -6.61 -11.95
N GLY A 266 -3.91 -7.13 -12.56
CA GLY A 266 -5.11 -6.35 -12.88
C GLY A 266 -5.78 -5.76 -11.63
N LEU A 267 -5.94 -6.57 -10.59
CA LEU A 267 -6.56 -6.15 -9.32
C LEU A 267 -5.70 -5.15 -8.53
N THR A 268 -4.37 -5.23 -8.62
CA THR A 268 -3.45 -4.31 -7.93
C THR A 268 -3.71 -2.87 -8.32
N ILE A 269 -3.96 -2.59 -9.60
CA ILE A 269 -4.31 -1.23 -10.06
C ILE A 269 -5.58 -0.74 -9.36
N VAL A 270 -6.60 -1.59 -9.27
CA VAL A 270 -7.87 -1.23 -8.60
C VAL A 270 -7.64 -0.97 -7.11
N TYR A 271 -6.87 -1.82 -6.44
CA TYR A 271 -6.54 -1.65 -5.01
C TYR A 271 -5.79 -0.35 -4.75
N LEU A 272 -4.86 0.03 -5.62
CA LEU A 272 -4.14 1.30 -5.53
C LEU A 272 -5.06 2.51 -5.74
N LEU A 273 -6.01 2.43 -6.68
CA LEU A 273 -7.03 3.48 -6.84
C LEU A 273 -7.88 3.64 -5.57
N MET A 274 -8.34 2.52 -4.98
CA MET A 274 -9.08 2.56 -3.71
C MET A 274 -8.24 3.13 -2.57
N GLN A 275 -6.96 2.80 -2.52
CA GLN A 275 -6.01 3.39 -1.58
C GLN A 275 -5.91 4.90 -1.78
N GLY A 276 -5.82 5.36 -3.03
CA GLY A 276 -5.80 6.79 -3.36
C GLY A 276 -7.05 7.54 -2.87
N VAL A 277 -8.23 6.93 -2.99
CA VAL A 277 -9.48 7.52 -2.47
C VAL A 277 -9.46 7.58 -0.94
N GLY A 278 -9.08 6.49 -0.27
CA GLY A 278 -9.00 6.40 1.18
C GLY A 278 -8.03 7.42 1.76
N ASP A 279 -6.79 7.39 1.29
CA ASP A 279 -5.71 8.27 1.77
C ASP A 279 -5.91 9.74 1.38
N GLY A 280 -6.59 10.00 0.24
CA GLY A 280 -6.95 11.35 -0.17
C GLY A 280 -8.12 11.95 0.62
N SER A 281 -9.06 11.13 1.09
CA SER A 281 -10.19 11.59 1.90
C SER A 281 -9.86 11.72 3.39
N GLN A 282 -8.85 10.99 3.88
CA GLN A 282 -8.45 10.94 5.29
C GLN A 282 -8.18 12.33 5.90
N PRO A 283 -7.43 13.26 5.27
CA PRO A 283 -7.14 14.55 5.87
C PRO A 283 -8.38 15.37 6.19
N LEU A 284 -9.41 15.28 5.32
CA LEU A 284 -10.67 15.98 5.55
C LEU A 284 -11.50 15.35 6.65
N MET A 285 -11.49 14.01 6.75
CA MET A 285 -12.17 13.32 7.85
C MET A 285 -11.51 13.64 9.19
N SER A 286 -10.18 13.63 9.28
CA SER A 286 -9.46 14.01 10.50
C SER A 286 -9.66 15.47 10.90
N LEU A 287 -9.67 16.37 9.91
CA LEU A 287 -9.94 17.80 10.16
C LEU A 287 -11.32 18.00 10.79
N HIS A 288 -12.36 17.46 10.13
CA HIS A 288 -13.72 17.64 10.64
C HIS A 288 -13.98 16.88 11.94
N TYR A 289 -13.26 15.78 12.18
CA TYR A 289 -13.31 15.07 13.45
C TYR A 289 -12.76 15.93 14.59
N GLY A 290 -11.57 16.52 14.41
CA GLY A 290 -10.99 17.43 15.41
C GLY A 290 -11.82 18.71 15.63
N GLU A 291 -12.55 19.19 14.60
CA GLU A 291 -13.53 20.28 14.74
C GLU A 291 -14.83 19.87 15.46
N GLY A 292 -15.01 18.60 15.83
CA GLY A 292 -16.26 18.06 16.40
C GLY A 292 -17.42 17.95 15.41
N LYS A 293 -17.17 18.12 14.09
CA LYS A 293 -18.20 18.15 13.05
C LYS A 293 -18.50 16.76 12.48
N THR A 294 -19.10 15.90 13.29
CA THR A 294 -19.37 14.48 12.93
C THR A 294 -20.20 14.32 11.65
N LYS A 295 -21.16 15.20 11.40
CA LYS A 295 -21.97 15.19 10.15
C LYS A 295 -21.11 15.44 8.90
N GLU A 296 -20.11 16.32 8.98
CA GLU A 296 -19.19 16.59 7.87
C GLU A 296 -18.21 15.42 7.67
N VAL A 297 -17.77 14.75 8.74
CA VAL A 297 -17.00 13.49 8.64
C VAL A 297 -17.81 12.46 7.84
N ASP A 298 -19.07 12.26 8.20
CA ASP A 298 -19.94 11.32 7.49
C ASP A 298 -20.17 11.71 6.02
N ARG A 299 -20.31 13.01 5.76
CA ARG A 299 -20.45 13.52 4.39
C ARG A 299 -19.21 13.26 3.54
N VAL A 300 -18.01 13.51 4.07
CA VAL A 300 -16.74 13.21 3.38
C VAL A 300 -16.61 11.72 3.14
N ARG A 301 -16.91 10.88 4.14
CA ARG A 301 -16.88 9.42 4.05
C ARG A 301 -17.85 8.90 2.98
N ASN A 302 -19.07 9.44 2.93
CA ASN A 302 -20.06 9.06 1.91
C ASN A 302 -19.61 9.47 0.48
N MET A 303 -18.99 10.64 0.33
CA MET A 303 -18.37 11.03 -0.94
C MET A 303 -17.23 10.08 -1.33
N ALA A 304 -16.42 9.64 -0.36
CA ALA A 304 -15.35 8.68 -0.61
C ALA A 304 -15.90 7.30 -1.02
N TYR A 305 -16.99 6.79 -0.40
CA TYR A 305 -17.67 5.58 -0.82
C TYR A 305 -18.19 5.70 -2.27
N ALA A 306 -18.89 6.78 -2.59
CA ALA A 306 -19.42 6.98 -3.94
C ALA A 306 -18.30 7.03 -4.98
N THR A 307 -17.21 7.75 -4.70
CA THR A 307 -16.04 7.83 -5.58
C THR A 307 -15.38 6.47 -5.75
N ALA A 308 -15.18 5.73 -4.66
CA ALA A 308 -14.57 4.39 -4.69
C ALA A 308 -15.43 3.40 -5.48
N TRP A 309 -16.75 3.41 -5.30
CA TRP A 309 -17.65 2.54 -6.04
C TRP A 309 -17.72 2.89 -7.53
N VAL A 310 -17.75 4.16 -7.90
CA VAL A 310 -17.71 4.58 -9.31
C VAL A 310 -16.42 4.11 -9.97
N LEU A 311 -15.27 4.31 -9.32
CA LEU A 311 -13.99 3.81 -9.83
C LEU A 311 -13.94 2.29 -9.88
N ALA A 312 -14.43 1.59 -8.85
CA ALA A 312 -14.49 0.14 -8.83
C ALA A 312 -15.34 -0.40 -9.97
N LEU A 313 -16.55 0.16 -10.21
CA LEU A 313 -17.44 -0.24 -11.31
C LEU A 313 -16.78 0.01 -12.69
N ALA A 314 -16.12 1.16 -12.87
CA ALA A 314 -15.39 1.44 -14.11
C ALA A 314 -14.26 0.41 -14.33
N CYS A 315 -13.47 0.13 -13.31
CA CYS A 315 -12.42 -0.89 -13.39
C CYS A 315 -12.98 -2.31 -13.60
N MET A 316 -14.08 -2.66 -12.94
CA MET A 316 -14.77 -3.94 -13.15
C MET A 316 -15.19 -4.11 -14.61
N LEU A 317 -15.77 -3.06 -15.22
CA LEU A 317 -16.16 -3.09 -16.62
C LEU A 317 -14.94 -3.28 -17.53
N ILE A 318 -13.89 -2.50 -17.33
CA ILE A 318 -12.66 -2.60 -18.12
C ILE A 318 -12.04 -4.00 -17.98
N LEU A 319 -11.82 -4.48 -16.76
CA LEU A 319 -11.22 -5.79 -16.51
C LEU A 319 -12.09 -6.94 -17.01
N TYR A 320 -13.42 -6.80 -16.97
CA TYR A 320 -14.32 -7.80 -17.53
C TYR A 320 -14.23 -7.84 -19.08
N MET A 321 -14.13 -6.69 -19.73
CA MET A 321 -14.00 -6.61 -21.18
C MET A 321 -12.65 -7.14 -21.67
N THR A 322 -11.57 -6.85 -20.92
CA THR A 322 -10.19 -7.23 -21.28
C THR A 322 -9.70 -8.50 -20.57
N ARG A 323 -10.59 -9.30 -19.98
CA ARG A 323 -10.23 -10.45 -19.13
C ARG A 323 -9.39 -11.53 -19.82
N TYR A 324 -9.56 -11.69 -21.13
CA TYR A 324 -8.76 -12.62 -21.93
C TYR A 324 -7.49 -11.97 -22.48
N ASP A 325 -7.44 -10.63 -22.57
CA ASP A 325 -6.27 -9.92 -23.07
C ASP A 325 -5.13 -9.88 -22.02
N LEU A 326 -5.46 -9.95 -20.73
CA LEU A 326 -4.46 -9.93 -19.66
C LEU A 326 -3.43 -11.05 -19.79
N GLY A 327 -3.86 -12.29 -20.07
CA GLY A 327 -2.93 -13.39 -20.29
C GLY A 327 -2.02 -13.14 -21.50
N VAL A 328 -2.57 -12.60 -22.57
CA VAL A 328 -1.82 -12.27 -23.79
C VAL A 328 -0.78 -11.16 -23.52
N ILE A 329 -1.19 -10.10 -22.80
CA ILE A 329 -0.29 -8.98 -22.43
C ILE A 329 0.92 -9.49 -21.64
N PHE A 330 0.72 -10.46 -20.75
CA PHE A 330 1.80 -11.06 -19.95
C PHE A 330 2.51 -12.24 -20.63
N GLY A 331 2.23 -12.50 -21.90
CA GLY A 331 2.87 -13.57 -22.67
C GLY A 331 2.55 -14.99 -22.18
N SER A 332 1.41 -15.15 -21.52
CA SER A 332 0.98 -16.44 -20.97
C SER A 332 0.48 -17.40 -22.06
N SER A 333 0.53 -18.71 -21.78
CA SER A 333 -0.05 -19.73 -22.67
C SER A 333 -1.56 -19.57 -22.81
N ASP A 334 -2.14 -20.15 -23.87
CA ASP A 334 -3.58 -20.14 -24.12
C ASP A 334 -4.38 -20.73 -22.95
N VAL A 335 -3.85 -21.79 -22.32
CA VAL A 335 -4.49 -22.43 -21.15
C VAL A 335 -4.57 -21.46 -19.96
N VAL A 336 -3.48 -20.74 -19.67
CA VAL A 336 -3.43 -19.73 -18.59
C VAL A 336 -4.36 -18.56 -18.93
N THR A 337 -4.35 -18.10 -20.19
CA THR A 337 -5.20 -17.01 -20.67
C THR A 337 -6.69 -17.35 -20.51
N GLN A 338 -7.10 -18.55 -20.89
CA GLN A 338 -8.48 -19.02 -20.73
C GLN A 338 -8.86 -19.15 -19.25
N MET A 339 -7.99 -19.72 -18.42
CA MET A 339 -8.22 -19.83 -16.97
C MET A 339 -8.36 -18.45 -16.32
N THR A 340 -7.51 -17.50 -16.70
CA THR A 340 -7.56 -16.09 -16.24
C THR A 340 -8.89 -15.43 -16.58
N GLY A 341 -9.30 -15.52 -17.86
CA GLY A 341 -10.55 -14.94 -18.34
C GLY A 341 -11.80 -15.54 -17.67
N ASN A 342 -11.80 -16.86 -17.42
CA ASN A 342 -12.89 -17.56 -16.76
C ASN A 342 -12.96 -17.25 -15.25
N ALA A 343 -11.84 -17.10 -14.57
CA ALA A 343 -11.76 -16.82 -13.14
C ALA A 343 -12.01 -15.33 -12.82
N MET A 344 -11.63 -14.40 -13.71
CA MET A 344 -11.73 -12.96 -13.49
C MET A 344 -13.10 -12.49 -12.96
N PRO A 345 -14.26 -12.90 -13.50
CA PRO A 345 -15.57 -12.46 -13.00
C PRO A 345 -15.80 -12.79 -11.52
N ILE A 346 -15.21 -13.89 -11.02
CA ILE A 346 -15.29 -14.26 -9.61
C ILE A 346 -14.62 -13.16 -8.77
N PHE A 347 -13.40 -12.79 -9.09
CA PHE A 347 -12.66 -11.76 -8.35
C PHE A 347 -13.30 -10.38 -8.43
N LEU A 348 -13.88 -10.04 -9.59
CA LEU A 348 -14.57 -8.76 -9.78
C LEU A 348 -15.75 -8.60 -8.80
N ALA A 349 -16.45 -9.68 -8.48
CA ALA A 349 -17.59 -9.64 -7.55
C ALA A 349 -17.18 -9.16 -6.14
N GLY A 350 -15.93 -9.32 -5.75
CA GLY A 350 -15.40 -8.86 -4.46
C GLY A 350 -15.08 -7.36 -4.40
N LEU A 351 -14.83 -6.69 -5.54
CA LEU A 351 -14.25 -5.35 -5.58
C LEU A 351 -15.10 -4.27 -4.90
N LEU A 352 -16.42 -4.32 -4.99
CA LEU A 352 -17.30 -3.35 -4.34
C LEU A 352 -17.24 -3.49 -2.81
N PHE A 353 -17.13 -4.70 -2.32
CA PHE A 353 -16.98 -4.99 -0.89
C PHE A 353 -15.60 -4.56 -0.39
N TYR A 354 -14.55 -4.83 -1.16
CA TYR A 354 -13.20 -4.33 -0.88
C TYR A 354 -13.17 -2.81 -0.81
N ALA A 355 -13.76 -2.11 -1.80
CA ALA A 355 -13.83 -0.65 -1.83
C ALA A 355 -14.53 -0.10 -0.57
N PHE A 356 -15.64 -0.71 -0.16
CA PHE A 356 -16.35 -0.33 1.07
C PHE A 356 -15.49 -0.51 2.31
N SER A 357 -14.88 -1.69 2.48
CA SER A 357 -14.02 -1.99 3.62
C SER A 357 -12.83 -1.04 3.70
N ARG A 358 -12.18 -0.76 2.58
CA ARG A 358 -11.02 0.13 2.47
C ARG A 358 -11.33 1.55 2.93
N ILE A 359 -12.44 2.13 2.45
CA ILE A 359 -12.87 3.48 2.83
C ILE A 359 -13.34 3.52 4.29
N THR A 360 -14.05 2.49 4.77
CA THR A 360 -14.47 2.38 6.17
C THR A 360 -13.27 2.36 7.10
N THR A 361 -12.25 1.58 6.77
CA THR A 361 -10.99 1.49 7.53
C THR A 361 -10.28 2.85 7.58
N SER A 362 -10.20 3.54 6.42
CA SER A 362 -9.61 4.87 6.35
C SER A 362 -10.37 5.87 7.23
N GLY A 363 -11.69 5.78 7.27
CA GLY A 363 -12.51 6.59 8.18
C GLY A 363 -12.25 6.30 9.66
N PHE A 364 -12.05 5.04 10.04
CA PHE A 364 -11.79 4.67 11.43
C PHE A 364 -10.45 5.20 11.94
N TYR A 365 -9.35 5.02 11.21
CA TYR A 365 -8.08 5.59 11.69
C TYR A 365 -8.05 7.13 11.58
N ALA A 366 -8.77 7.72 10.63
CA ALA A 366 -8.90 9.17 10.52
C ALA A 366 -9.66 9.80 11.71
N THR A 367 -10.51 9.04 12.40
CA THR A 367 -11.31 9.45 13.56
C THR A 367 -10.85 8.79 14.86
N GLU A 368 -9.59 8.41 14.94
CA GLU A 368 -8.94 7.79 16.11
C GLU A 368 -9.60 6.49 16.62
N GLN A 369 -10.46 5.84 15.83
CA GLN A 369 -11.08 4.55 16.16
C GLN A 369 -10.13 3.38 15.82
N SER A 370 -8.95 3.34 16.49
CA SER A 370 -7.86 2.44 16.16
C SER A 370 -8.27 0.96 16.21
N LEU A 371 -9.02 0.53 17.24
CA LEU A 371 -9.45 -0.87 17.37
C LEU A 371 -10.34 -1.31 16.20
N PHE A 372 -11.26 -0.45 15.75
CA PHE A 372 -12.14 -0.78 14.62
C PHE A 372 -11.37 -0.85 13.32
N SER A 373 -10.36 0.04 13.15
CA SER A 373 -9.48 -0.04 11.97
C SER A 373 -8.63 -1.30 11.96
N TYR A 374 -8.10 -1.75 13.12
CA TYR A 374 -7.35 -3.02 13.20
C TYR A 374 -8.20 -4.22 12.81
N ILE A 375 -9.42 -4.31 13.37
CA ILE A 375 -10.31 -5.41 13.05
C ILE A 375 -10.57 -5.46 11.55
N CYS A 376 -10.85 -4.32 10.90
CA CYS A 376 -11.10 -4.29 9.46
C CYS A 376 -9.85 -4.67 8.63
N VAL A 377 -8.65 -4.19 9.02
CA VAL A 377 -7.41 -4.45 8.28
C VAL A 377 -7.01 -5.92 8.33
N TYR A 378 -7.03 -6.50 9.52
CA TYR A 378 -6.49 -7.85 9.73
C TYR A 378 -7.55 -8.94 9.56
N ALA A 379 -8.84 -8.58 9.51
CA ALA A 379 -9.91 -9.55 9.24
C ALA A 379 -9.77 -10.18 7.85
N GLU A 380 -9.44 -9.40 6.81
CA GLU A 380 -9.37 -9.90 5.44
C GLU A 380 -8.34 -11.03 5.28
N PRO A 381 -7.04 -10.88 5.61
CA PRO A 381 -6.06 -11.97 5.47
C PRO A 381 -6.34 -13.14 6.42
N VAL A 382 -6.88 -12.90 7.62
CA VAL A 382 -7.24 -13.97 8.54
C VAL A 382 -8.43 -14.78 8.01
N LEU A 383 -9.48 -14.12 7.57
CA LEU A 383 -10.65 -14.78 6.96
C LEU A 383 -10.25 -15.49 5.67
N LEU A 384 -9.41 -14.89 4.84
CA LEU A 384 -8.88 -15.53 3.64
C LEU A 384 -8.18 -16.84 3.98
N LEU A 385 -7.28 -16.85 4.97
CA LEU A 385 -6.59 -18.06 5.38
C LEU A 385 -7.57 -19.15 5.88
N ILE A 386 -8.53 -18.78 6.72
CA ILE A 386 -9.55 -19.71 7.22
C ILE A 386 -10.36 -20.31 6.07
N LEU A 387 -10.81 -19.47 5.14
CA LEU A 387 -11.58 -19.91 3.98
C LEU A 387 -10.75 -20.78 3.03
N LEU A 388 -9.48 -20.46 2.81
CA LEU A 388 -8.57 -21.29 2.02
C LEU A 388 -8.31 -22.67 2.62
N LEU A 389 -8.41 -22.82 3.94
CA LEU A 389 -8.30 -24.11 4.61
C LEU A 389 -9.57 -24.96 4.47
N ILE A 390 -10.73 -24.36 4.21
CA ILE A 390 -12.04 -25.05 4.24
C ILE A 390 -12.60 -25.21 2.82
N VAL A 391 -12.77 -24.11 2.09
CA VAL A 391 -13.53 -24.06 0.81
C VAL A 391 -12.89 -24.89 -0.31
N PRO A 392 -11.56 -24.89 -0.49
CA PRO A 392 -10.90 -25.67 -1.53
C PRO A 392 -11.00 -27.19 -1.31
N ARG A 393 -11.26 -27.64 -0.09
CA ARG A 393 -11.51 -29.08 0.18
C ARG A 393 -12.79 -29.59 -0.50
N ILE A 394 -13.77 -28.68 -0.72
CA ILE A 394 -15.06 -28.99 -1.34
C ILE A 394 -15.03 -28.65 -2.83
N LEU A 395 -14.56 -27.44 -3.18
CA LEU A 395 -14.67 -26.87 -4.53
C LEU A 395 -13.31 -26.86 -5.26
N ARG A 396 -12.27 -27.46 -4.73
CA ARG A 396 -10.90 -27.53 -5.31
C ARG A 396 -10.43 -26.15 -5.74
N GLN A 397 -9.99 -25.96 -6.98
CA GLN A 397 -9.41 -24.71 -7.48
C GLN A 397 -10.42 -23.55 -7.46
N ASP A 398 -11.69 -23.80 -7.80
CA ASP A 398 -12.73 -22.76 -7.73
C ASP A 398 -12.96 -22.29 -6.29
N GLY A 399 -12.76 -23.19 -5.32
CA GLY A 399 -12.78 -22.85 -3.91
C GLY A 399 -11.65 -21.89 -3.50
N VAL A 400 -10.49 -21.98 -4.14
CA VAL A 400 -9.40 -21.01 -3.93
C VAL A 400 -9.82 -19.62 -4.41
N TRP A 401 -10.40 -19.53 -5.62
CA TRP A 401 -10.89 -18.25 -6.18
C TRP A 401 -11.99 -17.64 -5.29
N LEU A 402 -12.97 -18.44 -4.92
CA LEU A 402 -14.09 -18.01 -4.07
C LEU A 402 -13.65 -17.58 -2.68
N SER A 403 -12.61 -18.18 -2.10
CA SER A 403 -12.10 -17.80 -0.78
C SER A 403 -11.69 -16.34 -0.71
N MET A 404 -11.07 -15.80 -1.77
CA MET A 404 -10.70 -14.39 -1.84
C MET A 404 -11.92 -13.47 -1.79
N VAL A 405 -12.92 -13.76 -2.62
CA VAL A 405 -14.15 -12.96 -2.69
C VAL A 405 -14.96 -13.05 -1.40
N LEU A 406 -15.11 -14.25 -0.85
CA LEU A 406 -15.81 -14.45 0.42
C LEU A 406 -15.13 -13.73 1.58
N SER A 407 -13.78 -13.68 1.61
CA SER A 407 -13.05 -12.92 2.63
C SER A 407 -13.37 -11.43 2.55
N GLN A 408 -13.45 -10.86 1.35
CA GLN A 408 -13.82 -9.46 1.11
C GLN A 408 -15.26 -9.16 1.52
N ILE A 409 -16.20 -10.05 1.18
CA ILE A 409 -17.62 -9.92 1.58
C ILE A 409 -17.75 -9.95 3.11
N LEU A 410 -17.12 -10.92 3.77
CA LEU A 410 -17.19 -11.05 5.23
C LEU A 410 -16.53 -9.86 5.93
N THR A 411 -15.37 -9.39 5.41
CA THR A 411 -14.71 -8.18 5.93
C THR A 411 -15.60 -6.94 5.77
N ALA A 412 -16.30 -6.80 4.64
CA ALA A 412 -17.27 -5.72 4.45
C ALA A 412 -18.45 -5.82 5.43
N GLY A 413 -18.93 -7.02 5.71
CA GLY A 413 -19.93 -7.26 6.74
C GLY A 413 -19.47 -6.80 8.13
N ILE A 414 -18.24 -7.17 8.52
CA ILE A 414 -17.62 -6.73 9.78
C ILE A 414 -17.50 -5.19 9.79
N ALA A 415 -16.98 -4.59 8.71
CA ALA A 415 -16.84 -3.14 8.59
C ALA A 415 -18.20 -2.42 8.72
N CYS A 416 -19.28 -2.97 8.14
CA CYS A 416 -20.63 -2.45 8.26
C CYS A 416 -21.14 -2.48 9.71
N LEU A 417 -20.96 -3.60 10.41
CA LEU A 417 -21.35 -3.73 11.82
C LEU A 417 -20.59 -2.77 12.72
N LEU A 418 -19.28 -2.63 12.53
CA LEU A 418 -18.45 -1.69 13.28
C LEU A 418 -18.86 -0.24 13.01
N ARG A 419 -19.20 0.08 11.75
CA ARG A 419 -19.71 1.40 11.36
C ARG A 419 -21.04 1.73 12.05
N GLN A 420 -21.95 0.78 12.14
CA GLN A 420 -23.21 0.95 12.88
C GLN A 420 -22.95 1.17 14.37
N LYS A 421 -21.98 0.45 14.96
CA LYS A 421 -21.59 0.62 16.36
C LYS A 421 -20.94 1.99 16.61
N GLU A 422 -20.11 2.49 15.69
CA GLU A 422 -19.55 3.84 15.75
C GLU A 422 -20.68 4.89 15.82
N LYS A 423 -21.65 4.82 14.90
CA LYS A 423 -22.79 5.76 14.87
C LYS A 423 -23.59 5.78 16.16
N LYS A 424 -23.82 4.63 16.79
CA LYS A 424 -24.56 4.53 18.07
C LYS A 424 -23.79 5.11 19.26
N ARG A 425 -22.47 5.30 19.18
CA ARG A 425 -21.66 5.90 20.24
C ARG A 425 -21.60 7.42 20.17
N ILE A 426 -21.92 7.98 19.00
CA ILE A 426 -21.88 9.42 18.73
C ILE A 426 -23.24 10.08 18.96
N VAL A 427 -24.34 9.31 18.97
CA VAL A 427 -25.67 9.73 19.37
C VAL A 427 -25.86 9.52 20.88
#